data_51338d955483aac3050cbc7f72e6cd91
#
_entry.id   51338d955483aac3050cbc7f72e6cd91
#
_cell.length_a   1.000
_cell.length_b   1.000
_cell.length_c   1.000
_cell.angle_alpha   90.00
_cell.angle_beta   90.00
_cell.angle_gamma   90.00
#
_symmetry.space_group_name_H-M   'P 1'
#
loop_
_entity.id
_entity.type
_entity.pdbx_description
1 polymer ?
#
loop_
_entity_poly.entity_id
_entity_poly.type
_entity_poly.pdbx_seq_one_letter_code
_entity_poly.pdbx_strand_id
1 'polypeptide(L)'
;MPRKRRKISLTDKSTDIPYPRVRVEWIDCISDSSWATDKEFDKMKLATPVHEGWLYSKDKKSIKLFASYDKDEDGITFGDRTMIPTPWVKKVTKLS
;
A
#
# COMPACT_ATOMS: atom_id res chain seq x y z
N MET A 1 -32.70 -7.39 -25.31
CA MET A 1 -32.03 -8.65 -24.99
C MET A 1 -31.21 -8.51 -23.74
N PRO A 2 -31.36 -9.42 -22.77
CA PRO A 2 -30.54 -9.37 -21.58
C PRO A 2 -29.08 -9.66 -21.93
N ARG A 3 -28.19 -8.86 -21.41
CA ARG A 3 -26.76 -9.11 -21.52
C ARG A 3 -26.38 -10.36 -20.75
N LYS A 4 -25.69 -11.28 -21.40
CA LYS A 4 -25.06 -12.37 -20.68
C LYS A 4 -24.03 -11.78 -19.69
N ARG A 5 -24.19 -12.11 -18.44
CA ARG A 5 -23.18 -11.77 -17.44
C ARG A 5 -21.89 -12.52 -17.76
N ARG A 6 -20.78 -11.75 -17.84
CA ARG A 6 -19.48 -12.34 -17.97
C ARG A 6 -19.14 -13.07 -16.67
N LYS A 7 -18.78 -14.32 -16.76
CA LYS A 7 -18.28 -15.07 -15.62
C LYS A 7 -16.91 -14.53 -15.23
N ILE A 8 -16.77 -14.17 -13.97
CA ILE A 8 -15.48 -13.75 -13.42
C ILE A 8 -14.87 -14.94 -12.72
N SER A 9 -13.68 -15.35 -13.16
CA SER A 9 -12.94 -16.41 -12.51
C SER A 9 -12.16 -15.87 -11.35
N LEU A 10 -12.28 -16.51 -10.19
CA LEU A 10 -11.49 -16.18 -9.01
C LEU A 10 -10.42 -17.25 -8.84
N THR A 11 -9.17 -16.82 -8.72
CA THR A 11 -8.05 -17.72 -8.52
C THR A 11 -7.20 -17.25 -7.35
N ASP A 12 -6.48 -18.16 -6.73
CA ASP A 12 -5.55 -17.86 -5.66
C ASP A 12 -4.19 -17.38 -6.16
N LYS A 13 -3.95 -17.49 -7.45
CA LYS A 13 -2.71 -17.01 -8.05
C LYS A 13 -2.69 -15.50 -8.01
N SER A 14 -1.82 -14.95 -7.21
CA SER A 14 -1.76 -13.53 -6.99
C SER A 14 -1.29 -12.78 -8.22
N THR A 15 -0.29 -13.30 -8.94
CA THR A 15 0.28 -12.55 -10.05
C THR A 15 1.11 -13.42 -10.98
N ASP A 16 1.34 -12.91 -12.17
CA ASP A 16 2.34 -13.38 -13.11
C ASP A 16 3.55 -12.44 -13.17
N ILE A 17 3.72 -11.59 -12.17
CA ILE A 17 4.82 -10.62 -12.09
C ILE A 17 5.78 -11.00 -10.95
N PRO A 18 7.08 -10.64 -11.08
CA PRO A 18 8.10 -11.08 -10.12
C PRO A 18 8.19 -10.18 -8.87
N TYR A 19 7.04 -9.78 -8.32
CA TYR A 19 6.99 -8.93 -7.14
C TYR A 19 6.10 -9.57 -6.08
N PRO A 20 6.55 -9.67 -4.82
CA PRO A 20 5.73 -10.24 -3.77
C PRO A 20 4.62 -9.27 -3.35
N ARG A 21 3.47 -9.82 -2.97
CA ARG A 21 2.44 -9.04 -2.32
C ARG A 21 2.74 -8.92 -0.84
N VAL A 22 2.58 -7.71 -0.33
CA VAL A 22 2.90 -7.40 1.07
C VAL A 22 1.84 -6.50 1.67
N ARG A 23 1.77 -6.54 2.99
CA ARG A 23 1.08 -5.55 3.82
C ARG A 23 2.14 -4.77 4.56
N VAL A 24 2.07 -3.45 4.47
CA VAL A 24 2.98 -2.54 5.19
C VAL A 24 2.18 -1.75 6.20
N GLU A 25 2.52 -1.91 7.47
CA GLU A 25 1.99 -1.11 8.57
C GLU A 25 3.04 -0.06 8.89
N TRP A 26 2.64 1.20 8.92
CA TRP A 26 3.59 2.28 9.13
C TRP A 26 3.00 3.38 10.00
N ILE A 27 3.85 4.30 10.46
CA ILE A 27 3.48 5.37 11.36
C ILE A 27 3.59 6.68 10.59
N ASP A 28 2.49 7.44 10.55
CA ASP A 28 2.43 8.71 9.83
C ASP A 28 2.15 9.85 10.80
N CYS A 29 2.54 11.04 10.40
CA CYS A 29 2.21 12.25 11.12
C CYS A 29 0.72 12.57 10.98
N ILE A 30 0.20 13.32 11.94
CA ILE A 30 -1.15 13.89 11.84
C ILE A 30 -1.08 15.39 12.05
N SER A 31 -2.06 16.10 11.50
CA SER A 31 -2.20 17.53 11.67
C SER A 31 -3.64 17.84 12.03
N ASP A 32 -3.82 18.81 12.91
CA ASP A 32 -5.13 19.29 13.32
C ASP A 32 -5.02 20.80 13.49
N SER A 33 -5.80 21.56 12.72
CA SER A 33 -5.77 23.01 12.74
C SER A 33 -6.71 23.64 13.76
N SER A 34 -7.48 22.81 14.47
CA SER A 34 -8.38 23.31 15.51
C SER A 34 -7.62 23.66 16.78
N TRP A 35 -8.29 24.43 17.65
CA TRP A 35 -7.75 24.76 18.96
C TRP A 35 -7.96 23.61 19.92
N ALA A 36 -6.98 23.36 20.78
CA ALA A 36 -7.04 22.27 21.75
C ALA A 36 -6.43 22.71 23.07
N THR A 37 -6.93 22.15 24.16
CA THR A 37 -6.30 22.29 25.46
C THR A 37 -5.07 21.39 25.52
N ASP A 38 -4.25 21.59 26.57
CA ASP A 38 -3.09 20.72 26.79
C ASP A 38 -3.50 19.26 26.94
N LYS A 39 -4.60 18.99 27.65
CA LYS A 39 -5.12 17.62 27.83
C LYS A 39 -5.54 16.99 26.50
N GLU A 40 -6.21 17.76 25.66
CA GLU A 40 -6.62 17.29 24.33
C GLU A 40 -5.39 17.07 23.43
N PHE A 41 -4.42 17.99 23.50
CA PHE A 41 -3.19 17.86 22.73
C PHE A 41 -2.41 16.60 23.13
N ASP A 42 -2.32 16.34 24.43
CA ASP A 42 -1.61 15.16 24.95
C ASP A 42 -2.26 13.83 24.51
N LYS A 43 -3.53 13.86 24.14
CA LYS A 43 -4.24 12.67 23.66
C LYS A 43 -4.00 12.38 22.18
N MET A 44 -3.40 13.30 21.45
CA MET A 44 -3.12 13.07 20.02
C MET A 44 -2.19 11.88 19.86
N LYS A 45 -2.50 11.05 18.87
CA LYS A 45 -1.71 9.86 18.52
C LYS A 45 -1.35 9.90 17.06
N LEU A 46 -0.19 9.39 16.73
CA LEU A 46 0.23 9.25 15.34
C LEU A 46 -0.71 8.28 14.62
N ALA A 47 -0.92 8.53 13.34
CA ALA A 47 -1.68 7.63 12.50
C ALA A 47 -0.88 6.36 12.23
N THR A 48 -1.58 5.24 12.10
CA THR A 48 -0.96 3.95 11.81
C THR A 48 -1.62 3.32 10.58
N PRO A 49 -1.41 3.90 9.40
CA PRO A 49 -2.03 3.39 8.20
C PRO A 49 -1.46 2.05 7.77
N VAL A 50 -2.24 1.36 6.95
CA VAL A 50 -1.88 0.07 6.39
C VAL A 50 -2.01 0.15 4.88
N HIS A 51 -0.95 -0.24 4.16
CA HIS A 51 -0.97 -0.37 2.71
C HIS A 51 -0.78 -1.82 2.31
N GLU A 52 -1.56 -2.27 1.34
CA GLU A 52 -1.37 -3.57 0.70
C GLU A 52 -1.08 -3.36 -0.77
N GLY A 53 -0.12 -4.11 -1.28
CA GLY A 53 0.26 -4.04 -2.68
C GLY A 53 1.45 -4.92 -2.96
N TRP A 54 2.04 -4.73 -4.13
CA TRP A 54 3.26 -5.44 -4.50
C TRP A 54 4.47 -4.62 -4.09
N LEU A 55 5.48 -5.30 -3.55
CA LEU A 55 6.72 -4.67 -3.15
C LEU A 55 7.62 -4.51 -4.36
N TYR A 56 7.87 -3.26 -4.75
CA TYR A 56 8.77 -2.95 -5.85
C TYR A 56 10.22 -2.95 -5.39
N SER A 57 10.51 -2.25 -4.30
CA SER A 57 11.86 -2.21 -3.73
C SER A 57 11.80 -1.77 -2.26
N LYS A 58 12.85 -2.13 -1.55
CA LYS A 58 13.03 -1.76 -0.15
C LYS A 58 14.50 -1.51 0.12
N ASP A 59 14.82 -0.34 0.64
CA ASP A 59 16.16 0.00 1.07
C ASP A 59 16.12 0.75 2.40
N LYS A 60 17.25 1.29 2.82
CA LYS A 60 17.34 2.02 4.10
C LYS A 60 16.57 3.32 4.11
N LYS A 61 16.29 3.90 2.95
CA LYS A 61 15.63 5.20 2.82
C LYS A 61 14.15 5.07 2.60
N SER A 62 13.72 4.15 1.74
CA SER A 62 12.31 4.04 1.38
C SER A 62 11.91 2.63 1.00
N ILE A 63 10.61 2.40 1.13
CA ILE A 63 9.92 1.23 0.63
C ILE A 63 8.99 1.72 -0.49
N LYS A 64 8.99 1.03 -1.63
CA LYS A 64 8.15 1.39 -2.77
C LYS A 64 7.18 0.27 -3.06
N LEU A 65 5.91 0.63 -3.15
CA LEU A 65 4.81 -0.29 -3.43
C LEU A 65 4.03 0.19 -4.63
N PHE A 66 3.35 -0.73 -5.29
CA PHE A 66 2.34 -0.39 -6.30
C PHE A 66 1.12 -1.29 -6.11
N ALA A 67 -0.05 -0.78 -6.45
CA ALA A 67 -1.31 -1.50 -6.26
C ALA A 67 -1.99 -1.86 -7.58
N SER A 68 -1.47 -1.36 -8.69
CA SER A 68 -1.93 -1.72 -10.03
C SER A 68 -0.76 -1.74 -11.01
N TYR A 69 -0.93 -2.46 -12.09
CA TYR A 69 0.10 -2.51 -13.13
C TYR A 69 -0.53 -2.86 -14.46
N ASP A 70 0.19 -2.52 -15.53
CA ASP A 70 -0.13 -2.95 -16.88
C ASP A 70 1.11 -3.64 -17.46
N LYS A 71 0.88 -4.76 -18.10
CA LYS A 71 1.96 -5.56 -18.66
C LYS A 71 1.69 -5.79 -20.15
N ASP A 72 2.62 -5.38 -20.96
CA ASP A 72 2.55 -5.56 -22.42
C ASP A 72 3.90 -6.03 -22.97
N GLU A 73 4.04 -5.96 -24.30
CA GLU A 73 5.27 -6.39 -24.99
C GLU A 73 6.50 -5.60 -24.57
N ASP A 74 6.31 -4.33 -24.21
CA ASP A 74 7.38 -3.43 -23.83
C ASP A 74 7.77 -3.53 -22.35
N GLY A 75 7.02 -4.30 -21.57
CA GLY A 75 7.30 -4.52 -20.16
C GLY A 75 6.14 -4.13 -19.26
N ILE A 76 6.49 -3.77 -18.02
CA ILE A 76 5.50 -3.46 -16.98
C ILE A 76 5.53 -1.97 -16.69
N THR A 77 4.34 -1.37 -16.62
CA THR A 77 4.14 -0.03 -16.06
C THR A 77 3.38 -0.14 -14.75
N PHE A 78 3.74 0.69 -13.80
CA PHE A 78 3.26 0.59 -12.42
C PHE A 78 2.33 1.75 -12.11
N GLY A 79 1.18 1.44 -11.51
CA GLY A 79 0.19 2.41 -11.07
C GLY A 79 -0.08 2.34 -9.58
N ASP A 80 -0.76 3.36 -9.08
CA ASP A 80 -1.08 3.47 -7.64
C ASP A 80 0.16 3.26 -6.78
N ARG A 81 1.19 4.03 -7.08
CA ARG A 81 2.50 3.92 -6.45
C ARG A 81 2.52 4.66 -5.12
N THR A 82 3.13 4.01 -4.13
CA THR A 82 3.31 4.60 -2.81
C THR A 82 4.77 4.44 -2.39
N MET A 83 5.35 5.50 -1.86
CA MET A 83 6.70 5.47 -1.31
C MET A 83 6.62 5.89 0.15
N ILE A 84 7.14 5.05 1.03
CA ILE A 84 7.08 5.27 2.48
C ILE A 84 8.52 5.32 3.00
N PRO A 85 8.87 6.33 3.83
CA PRO A 85 10.19 6.33 4.46
C PRO A 85 10.38 5.07 5.29
N THR A 86 11.47 4.36 5.08
CA THR A 86 11.72 3.10 5.79
C THR A 86 11.70 3.27 7.31
N PRO A 87 12.26 4.35 7.89
CA PRO A 87 12.17 4.54 9.35
C PRO A 87 10.73 4.66 9.89
N TRP A 88 9.75 4.95 9.05
CA TRP A 88 8.35 5.05 9.45
C TRP A 88 7.63 3.70 9.40
N VAL A 89 8.26 2.70 8.82
CA VAL A 89 7.65 1.37 8.67
C VAL A 89 7.71 0.64 10.00
N LYS A 90 6.56 0.15 10.45
CA LYS A 90 6.42 -0.61 11.67
C LYS A 90 6.57 -2.11 11.42
N LYS A 91 5.96 -2.59 10.34
CA LYS A 91 5.93 -4.02 10.03
C LYS A 91 5.64 -4.23 8.54
N VAL A 92 6.32 -5.21 7.95
CA VAL A 92 6.03 -5.70 6.60
C VAL A 92 5.66 -7.17 6.71
N THR A 93 4.49 -7.53 6.19
CA THR A 93 4.01 -8.91 6.18
C THR A 93 3.87 -9.37 4.75
N LYS A 94 4.50 -10.49 4.43
CA LYS A 94 4.35 -11.12 3.11
C LYS A 94 2.98 -11.77 3.01
N LEU A 95 2.23 -11.46 1.95
CA LEU A 95 0.89 -11.98 1.72
C LEU A 95 0.88 -13.15 0.73
N SER A 96 1.87 -13.18 -0.16
CA SER A 96 1.94 -14.26 -1.15
C SER A 96 3.33 -14.39 -1.76
#